data_52389cc079a2107be2d54665fec8e387
#
_entry.id   52389cc079a2107be2d54665fec8e387
#
_cell.length_a   1.000
_cell.length_b   1.000
_cell.length_c   1.000
_cell.angle_alpha   90.00
_cell.angle_beta   90.00
_cell.angle_gamma   90.00
#
_symmetry.space_group_name_H-M   'P 1'
#
loop_
_entity.id
_entity.type
_entity.pdbx_description
1 polymer ?
#
loop_
_entity_poly.entity_id
_entity_poly.type
_entity_poly.pdbx_seq_one_letter_code
_entity_poly.pdbx_strand_id
1 'polypeptide(L)'
;MCGPSAVVTALSASGFDAREFTFYGFLPRERRFLREKLDAIRRTNVPVCVFYESPHRIVELVREIAECWAGCDLCVCSDLTKKFERIYRGDAAQVLAALTANPGVEKGEYCIVADVSMLPPAQEPQAAADALVVMLAAIVHDEISIADAAQRALDAGCPRNEVYRAKLKLQDMFEEE
;
A
#
# COMPACT_ATOMS: atom_id res chain seq x y z
N MET A 1 8.73 -2.20 33.14
CA MET A 1 8.88 -0.72 33.10
C MET A 1 7.98 -0.19 32.02
N CYS A 2 7.06 0.74 32.35
CA CYS A 2 6.30 1.48 31.36
C CYS A 2 7.17 2.63 30.86
N GLY A 3 7.36 2.73 29.55
CA GLY A 3 8.16 3.80 28.93
C GLY A 3 7.31 4.62 27.94
N PRO A 4 7.74 5.84 27.59
CA PRO A 4 7.08 6.63 26.58
C PRO A 4 7.17 5.93 25.22
N SER A 5 6.07 5.99 24.45
CA SER A 5 6.00 5.44 23.09
C SER A 5 5.47 6.50 22.16
N ALA A 6 6.24 6.86 21.14
CA ALA A 6 5.80 7.82 20.12
C ALA A 6 4.53 7.33 19.38
N VAL A 7 4.41 6.02 19.16
CA VAL A 7 3.22 5.40 18.54
C VAL A 7 1.98 5.68 19.38
N VAL A 8 2.01 5.32 20.66
CA VAL A 8 0.84 5.51 21.55
C VAL A 8 0.53 6.99 21.77
N THR A 9 1.57 7.83 21.88
CA THR A 9 1.40 9.28 22.00
C THR A 9 0.75 9.87 20.76
N ALA A 10 1.19 9.47 19.57
CA ALA A 10 0.60 9.93 18.30
C ALA A 10 -0.85 9.43 18.15
N LEU A 11 -1.15 8.17 18.50
CA LEU A 11 -2.52 7.63 18.53
C LEU A 11 -3.42 8.43 19.47
N SER A 12 -2.96 8.71 20.70
CA SER A 12 -3.72 9.54 21.64
C SER A 12 -3.96 10.97 21.11
N ALA A 13 -2.99 11.51 20.39
CA ALA A 13 -3.09 12.83 19.79
C ALA A 13 -3.94 12.85 18.51
N SER A 14 -4.12 11.74 17.81
CA SER A 14 -4.81 11.70 16.51
C SER A 14 -6.30 12.00 16.61
N GLY A 15 -6.95 11.52 17.67
CA GLY A 15 -8.40 11.57 17.82
C GLY A 15 -9.16 10.51 17.00
N PHE A 16 -8.44 9.60 16.34
CA PHE A 16 -9.02 8.50 15.58
C PHE A 16 -9.47 7.35 16.49
N ASP A 17 -10.40 6.53 16.02
CA ASP A 17 -10.81 5.30 16.71
C ASP A 17 -9.74 4.22 16.54
N ALA A 18 -8.73 4.26 17.40
CA ALA A 18 -7.57 3.39 17.35
C ALA A 18 -7.70 2.13 18.25
N ARG A 19 -8.92 1.59 18.41
CA ARG A 19 -9.14 0.31 19.10
C ARG A 19 -8.35 -0.82 18.42
N GLU A 20 -8.25 -0.74 17.08
CA GLU A 20 -7.39 -1.61 16.28
C GLU A 20 -6.47 -0.74 15.44
N PHE A 21 -5.18 -1.00 15.51
CA PHE A 21 -4.19 -0.33 14.68
C PHE A 21 -3.02 -1.25 14.36
N THR A 22 -2.30 -0.93 13.30
CA THR A 22 -1.04 -1.61 12.98
C THR A 22 0.09 -0.61 12.87
N PHE A 23 1.19 -0.91 13.54
CA PHE A 23 2.44 -0.17 13.42
C PHE A 23 3.35 -0.85 12.39
N TYR A 24 3.73 -0.12 11.36
CA TYR A 24 4.55 -0.62 10.24
C TYR A 24 6.01 -0.14 10.29
N GLY A 25 6.36 0.74 11.24
CA GLY A 25 7.70 1.34 11.28
C GLY A 25 7.96 2.25 10.07
N PHE A 26 9.16 2.14 9.50
CA PHE A 26 9.53 2.89 8.30
C PHE A 26 9.11 2.15 7.04
N LEU A 27 8.48 2.87 6.11
CA LEU A 27 8.07 2.31 4.83
C LEU A 27 9.23 2.27 3.81
N PRO A 28 9.13 1.44 2.75
CA PRO A 28 10.13 1.36 1.70
C PRO A 28 10.47 2.72 1.11
N ARG A 29 11.75 2.90 0.71
CA ARG A 29 12.23 4.16 0.12
C ARG A 29 11.89 4.27 -1.37
N GLU A 30 11.97 3.17 -2.08
CA GLU A 30 11.70 3.13 -3.51
C GLU A 30 10.19 3.25 -3.76
N ARG A 31 9.79 4.19 -4.61
CA ARG A 31 8.39 4.55 -4.88
C ARG A 31 7.53 3.35 -5.26
N ARG A 32 8.06 2.45 -6.09
CA ARG A 32 7.35 1.24 -6.50
C ARG A 32 7.00 0.37 -5.29
N PHE A 33 7.98 0.02 -4.47
CA PHE A 33 7.77 -0.82 -3.29
C PHE A 33 6.96 -0.11 -2.19
N LEU A 34 7.04 1.23 -2.11
CA LEU A 34 6.20 2.02 -1.23
C LEU A 34 4.73 1.88 -1.63
N ARG A 35 4.38 2.04 -2.91
CA ARG A 35 3.01 1.89 -3.41
C ARG A 35 2.49 0.47 -3.23
N GLU A 36 3.29 -0.54 -3.58
CA GLU A 36 2.97 -1.96 -3.32
C GLU A 36 2.68 -2.22 -1.83
N LYS A 37 3.46 -1.57 -0.93
CA LYS A 37 3.25 -1.68 0.53
C LYS A 37 1.98 -0.98 0.99
N LEU A 38 1.69 0.23 0.48
CA LEU A 38 0.46 0.96 0.78
C LEU A 38 -0.78 0.15 0.35
N ASP A 39 -0.75 -0.44 -0.85
CA ASP A 39 -1.80 -1.32 -1.33
C ASP A 39 -1.97 -2.57 -0.46
N ALA A 40 -0.86 -3.18 -0.03
CA ALA A 40 -0.90 -4.33 0.86
C ALA A 40 -1.50 -3.97 2.23
N ILE A 41 -1.17 -2.79 2.77
CA ILE A 41 -1.74 -2.28 4.02
C ILE A 41 -3.27 -2.11 3.89
N ARG A 42 -3.76 -1.55 2.78
CA ARG A 42 -5.19 -1.40 2.54
C ARG A 42 -5.96 -2.73 2.58
N ARG A 43 -5.33 -3.80 2.11
CA ARG A 43 -5.93 -5.15 2.12
C ARG A 43 -6.01 -5.80 3.50
N THR A 44 -5.32 -5.27 4.51
CA THR A 44 -5.42 -5.83 5.88
C THR A 44 -6.74 -5.52 6.57
N ASN A 45 -7.51 -4.56 6.06
CA ASN A 45 -8.75 -4.06 6.66
C ASN A 45 -8.60 -3.49 8.09
N VAL A 46 -7.36 -3.22 8.53
CA VAL A 46 -7.14 -2.54 9.82
C VAL A 46 -7.34 -1.04 9.61
N PRO A 47 -8.24 -0.40 10.39
CA PRO A 47 -8.67 0.97 10.12
C PRO A 47 -7.58 2.03 10.35
N VAL A 48 -6.68 1.80 11.31
CA VAL A 48 -5.66 2.78 11.69
C VAL A 48 -4.27 2.22 11.48
N CYS A 49 -3.45 2.99 10.76
CA CYS A 49 -2.07 2.63 10.44
C CYS A 49 -1.11 3.66 11.03
N VAL A 50 0.00 3.19 11.60
CA VAL A 50 1.02 4.08 12.18
C VAL A 50 2.37 3.83 11.52
N PHE A 51 3.06 4.92 11.17
CA PHE A 51 4.37 4.89 10.52
C PHE A 51 5.35 5.83 11.22
N TYR A 52 6.64 5.53 11.10
CA TYR A 52 7.71 6.49 11.33
C TYR A 52 8.25 6.99 10.00
N GLU A 53 8.69 8.24 9.96
CA GLU A 53 9.40 8.74 8.80
C GLU A 53 10.48 9.75 9.18
N SER A 54 11.50 9.80 8.36
CA SER A 54 12.58 10.78 8.48
C SER A 54 12.13 12.16 7.98
N PRO A 55 12.71 13.25 8.51
CA PRO A 55 12.31 14.60 8.12
C PRO A 55 12.53 14.90 6.62
N HIS A 56 13.54 14.30 6.01
CA HIS A 56 13.82 14.49 4.58
C HIS A 56 12.84 13.78 3.65
N ARG A 57 12.02 12.86 4.18
CA ARG A 57 11.10 12.03 3.39
C ARG A 57 9.62 12.24 3.73
N ILE A 58 9.32 12.97 4.80
CA ILE A 58 7.95 13.13 5.28
C ILE A 58 7.01 13.72 4.20
N VAL A 59 7.45 14.74 3.50
CA VAL A 59 6.65 15.39 2.44
C VAL A 59 6.37 14.43 1.29
N GLU A 60 7.39 13.66 0.88
CA GLU A 60 7.25 12.67 -0.18
C GLU A 60 6.32 11.52 0.22
N LEU A 61 6.48 10.99 1.43
CA LEU A 61 5.60 9.94 1.93
C LEU A 61 4.14 10.41 2.01
N VAL A 62 3.88 11.61 2.55
CA VAL A 62 2.50 12.13 2.64
C VAL A 62 1.93 12.40 1.25
N ARG A 63 2.73 12.80 0.27
CA ARG A 63 2.31 12.93 -1.13
C ARG A 63 1.89 11.58 -1.71
N GLU A 64 2.67 10.53 -1.54
CA GLU A 64 2.33 9.18 -2.00
C GLU A 64 1.07 8.66 -1.31
N ILE A 65 0.90 8.94 -0.01
CA ILE A 65 -0.32 8.60 0.71
C ILE A 65 -1.52 9.35 0.12
N ALA A 66 -1.41 10.65 -0.14
CA ALA A 66 -2.49 11.46 -0.72
C ALA A 66 -2.88 10.97 -2.13
N GLU A 67 -1.92 10.46 -2.90
CA GLU A 67 -2.19 9.87 -4.23
C GLU A 67 -2.83 8.48 -4.14
N CYS A 68 -2.31 7.60 -3.26
CA CYS A 68 -2.76 6.20 -3.15
C CYS A 68 -4.03 6.05 -2.30
N TRP A 69 -4.20 6.92 -1.29
CA TRP A 69 -5.29 6.89 -0.31
C TRP A 69 -6.05 8.21 -0.31
N ALA A 70 -6.50 8.64 -1.48
CA ALA A 70 -7.22 9.90 -1.62
C ALA A 70 -8.41 9.98 -0.64
N GLY A 71 -8.44 11.05 0.16
CA GLY A 71 -9.47 11.26 1.18
C GLY A 71 -9.23 10.55 2.51
N CYS A 72 -8.06 9.92 2.75
CA CYS A 72 -7.74 9.44 4.08
C CYS A 72 -7.42 10.59 5.03
N ASP A 73 -7.80 10.44 6.29
CA ASP A 73 -7.45 11.37 7.35
C ASP A 73 -6.08 11.04 7.93
N LEU A 74 -5.26 12.08 8.12
CA LEU A 74 -3.93 11.97 8.69
C LEU A 74 -3.77 12.79 9.96
N CYS A 75 -3.00 12.25 10.89
CA CYS A 75 -2.40 12.99 11.99
C CYS A 75 -0.89 12.80 11.92
N VAL A 76 -0.16 13.83 11.52
CA VAL A 76 1.31 13.82 11.45
C VAL A 76 1.86 14.58 12.64
N CYS A 77 2.59 13.89 13.50
CA CYS A 77 3.22 14.44 14.69
C CYS A 77 4.71 14.62 14.45
N SER A 78 5.22 15.81 14.76
CA SER A 78 6.64 16.15 14.70
C SER A 78 7.16 16.44 16.10
N ASP A 79 8.32 15.88 16.45
CA ASP A 79 9.03 16.13 17.71
C ASP A 79 8.16 15.97 18.97
N LEU A 80 7.35 14.92 19.02
CA LEU A 80 6.47 14.62 20.15
C LEU A 80 7.20 14.75 21.50
N THR A 81 6.57 15.45 22.45
CA THR A 81 7.07 15.73 23.79
C THR A 81 8.31 16.65 23.85
N LYS A 82 8.76 17.21 22.71
CA LYS A 82 9.88 18.13 22.62
C LYS A 82 9.40 19.59 22.52
N LYS A 83 10.33 20.54 22.70
CA LYS A 83 10.05 21.98 22.69
C LYS A 83 9.36 22.48 21.40
N PHE A 84 9.60 21.84 20.30
CA PHE A 84 9.08 22.25 18.98
C PHE A 84 8.06 21.25 18.43
N GLU A 85 7.36 20.54 19.33
CA GLU A 85 6.26 19.67 18.95
C GLU A 85 5.26 20.37 18.04
N ARG A 86 4.89 19.68 16.97
CA ARG A 86 3.82 20.11 16.05
C ARG A 86 2.96 18.92 15.67
N ILE A 87 1.67 19.21 15.49
CA ILE A 87 0.70 18.21 15.08
C ILE A 87 -0.09 18.77 13.91
N TYR A 88 -0.07 18.07 12.78
CA TYR A 88 -0.82 18.37 11.58
C TYR A 88 -1.96 17.37 11.46
N ARG A 89 -3.21 17.84 11.32
CA ARG A 89 -4.40 17.00 11.19
C ARG A 89 -5.25 17.48 10.03
N GLY A 90 -5.91 16.53 9.38
CA GLY A 90 -6.85 16.76 8.28
C GLY A 90 -6.75 15.65 7.23
N ASP A 91 -7.38 15.85 6.11
CA ASP A 91 -7.17 14.95 4.98
C ASP A 91 -5.71 15.03 4.47
N ALA A 92 -5.30 13.99 3.76
CA ALA A 92 -3.90 13.87 3.32
C ALA A 92 -3.42 15.06 2.47
N ALA A 93 -4.31 15.69 1.69
CA ALA A 93 -3.96 16.85 0.86
C ALA A 93 -3.75 18.11 1.72
N GLN A 94 -4.59 18.34 2.72
CA GLN A 94 -4.45 19.42 3.68
C GLN A 94 -3.16 19.29 4.48
N VAL A 95 -2.87 18.09 4.99
CA VAL A 95 -1.65 17.81 5.73
C VAL A 95 -0.41 17.99 4.85
N LEU A 96 -0.45 17.54 3.59
CA LEU A 96 0.63 17.76 2.62
C LEU A 96 0.91 19.24 2.41
N ALA A 97 -0.14 20.04 2.22
CA ALA A 97 0.00 21.51 2.05
C ALA A 97 0.62 22.16 3.29
N ALA A 98 0.17 21.79 4.49
CA ALA A 98 0.70 22.33 5.75
C ALA A 98 2.16 21.94 6.00
N LEU A 99 2.56 20.70 5.69
CA LEU A 99 3.95 20.26 5.78
C LEU A 99 4.84 21.00 4.78
N THR A 100 4.38 21.14 3.54
CA THR A 100 5.14 21.85 2.48
C THR A 100 5.33 23.33 2.81
N ALA A 101 4.37 23.96 3.47
CA ALA A 101 4.48 25.35 3.92
C ALA A 101 5.41 25.56 5.12
N ASN A 102 5.82 24.49 5.82
CA ASN A 102 6.70 24.59 6.97
C ASN A 102 8.18 24.65 6.55
N PRO A 103 8.91 25.77 6.73
CA PRO A 103 10.32 25.87 6.36
C PRO A 103 11.24 24.98 7.20
N GLY A 104 10.75 24.46 8.33
CA GLY A 104 11.49 23.56 9.22
C GLY A 104 11.13 22.09 9.05
N VAL A 105 10.42 21.70 7.99
CA VAL A 105 9.92 20.32 7.78
C VAL A 105 11.03 19.27 7.72
N GLU A 106 12.22 19.65 7.29
CA GLU A 106 13.39 18.75 7.20
C GLU A 106 14.12 18.54 8.54
N LYS A 107 13.49 18.95 9.66
CA LYS A 107 14.04 18.78 11.01
C LYS A 107 13.11 17.95 11.88
N GLY A 108 13.70 17.28 12.87
CA GLY A 108 12.94 16.53 13.87
C GLY A 108 12.70 15.07 13.51
N GLU A 109 11.70 14.49 14.13
CA GLU A 109 11.28 13.09 14.00
C GLU A 109 9.77 13.04 13.78
N TYR A 110 9.32 12.23 12.83
CA TYR A 110 7.91 12.18 12.46
C TYR A 110 7.28 10.83 12.81
N CYS A 111 6.08 10.92 13.41
CA CYS A 111 5.17 9.80 13.59
C CYS A 111 3.85 10.14 12.90
N ILE A 112 3.40 9.28 12.00
CA ILE A 112 2.21 9.46 11.18
C ILE A 112 1.16 8.46 11.62
N VAL A 113 -0.05 8.93 11.86
CA VAL A 113 -1.24 8.09 12.05
C VAL A 113 -2.16 8.35 10.86
N ALA A 114 -2.54 7.31 10.15
CA ALA A 114 -3.47 7.37 9.03
C ALA A 114 -4.74 6.60 9.39
N ASP A 115 -5.89 7.25 9.25
CA ASP A 115 -7.20 6.61 9.33
C ASP A 115 -7.70 6.31 7.91
N VAL A 116 -7.79 5.03 7.60
CA VAL A 116 -8.21 4.52 6.29
C VAL A 116 -9.62 3.91 6.32
N SER A 117 -10.33 4.04 7.45
CA SER A 117 -11.66 3.43 7.66
C SER A 117 -12.72 3.92 6.68
N MET A 118 -12.65 5.18 6.28
CA MET A 118 -13.61 5.82 5.37
C MET A 118 -13.25 5.64 3.89
N LEU A 119 -12.09 5.08 3.59
CA LEU A 119 -11.71 4.82 2.19
C LEU A 119 -12.54 3.66 1.62
N PRO A 120 -12.87 3.68 0.32
CA PRO A 120 -13.53 2.55 -0.33
C PRO A 120 -12.68 1.28 -0.12
N PRO A 121 -13.29 0.09 -0.05
CA PRO A 121 -12.54 -1.16 0.10
C PRO A 121 -11.38 -1.22 -0.90
N ALA A 122 -10.22 -1.70 -0.44
CA ALA A 122 -9.13 -1.95 -1.38
C ALA A 122 -9.69 -2.87 -2.48
N GLN A 123 -9.53 -2.46 -3.73
CA GLN A 123 -9.78 -3.40 -4.81
C GLN A 123 -8.87 -4.59 -4.56
N GLU A 124 -9.49 -5.76 -4.38
CA GLU A 124 -8.70 -6.98 -4.49
C GLU A 124 -7.92 -6.83 -5.79
N PRO A 125 -6.62 -7.16 -5.82
CA PRO A 125 -5.97 -7.33 -7.09
C PRO A 125 -6.95 -8.24 -7.82
N GLN A 126 -7.53 -7.75 -8.93
CA GLN A 126 -8.18 -8.65 -9.88
C GLN A 126 -7.18 -9.76 -9.99
N ALA A 127 -7.49 -10.90 -9.36
CA ALA A 127 -6.59 -12.04 -9.35
C ALA A 127 -6.24 -12.17 -10.82
N ALA A 128 -5.01 -11.83 -11.19
CA ALA A 128 -4.58 -11.97 -12.57
C ALA A 128 -4.86 -13.43 -12.79
N ALA A 129 -5.96 -13.69 -13.51
CA ALA A 129 -6.58 -15.01 -13.51
C ALA A 129 -5.44 -15.94 -13.83
N ASP A 130 -5.13 -16.87 -12.90
CA ASP A 130 -3.88 -17.62 -12.95
C ASP A 130 -3.72 -18.05 -14.41
N ALA A 131 -2.72 -17.55 -15.09
CA ALA A 131 -2.59 -17.71 -16.54
C ALA A 131 -2.68 -19.19 -16.91
N LEU A 132 -2.23 -20.06 -16.00
CA LEU A 132 -2.36 -21.52 -16.13
C LEU A 132 -3.83 -21.96 -16.09
N VAL A 133 -4.64 -21.42 -15.18
CA VAL A 133 -6.07 -21.78 -15.05
C VAL A 133 -6.83 -21.28 -16.27
N VAL A 134 -6.58 -20.05 -16.73
CA VAL A 134 -7.21 -19.49 -17.93
C VAL A 134 -6.85 -20.29 -19.16
N MET A 135 -5.58 -20.67 -19.31
CA MET A 135 -5.09 -21.45 -20.44
C MET A 135 -5.64 -22.87 -20.42
N LEU A 136 -5.65 -23.55 -19.24
CA LEU A 136 -6.24 -24.88 -19.09
C LEU A 136 -7.74 -24.88 -19.41
N ALA A 137 -8.48 -23.91 -18.86
CA ALA A 137 -9.91 -23.77 -19.16
C ALA A 137 -10.17 -23.61 -20.66
N ALA A 138 -9.38 -22.77 -21.33
CA ALA A 138 -9.51 -22.54 -22.77
C ALA A 138 -9.17 -23.80 -23.59
N ILE A 139 -8.14 -24.56 -23.21
CA ILE A 139 -7.74 -25.79 -23.90
C ILE A 139 -8.83 -26.87 -23.72
N VAL A 140 -9.36 -27.03 -22.50
CA VAL A 140 -10.33 -28.10 -22.17
C VAL A 140 -11.74 -27.80 -22.71
N HIS A 141 -12.19 -26.50 -22.63
CA HIS A 141 -13.55 -26.16 -23.06
C HIS A 141 -13.68 -25.85 -24.55
N ASP A 142 -12.65 -25.22 -25.12
CA ASP A 142 -12.72 -24.71 -26.49
C ASP A 142 -11.84 -25.53 -27.45
N GLU A 143 -11.18 -26.59 -26.97
CA GLU A 143 -10.29 -27.48 -27.72
C GLU A 143 -9.23 -26.72 -28.57
N ILE A 144 -8.73 -25.60 -28.04
CA ILE A 144 -7.76 -24.76 -28.74
C ILE A 144 -6.31 -25.14 -28.38
N SER A 145 -5.38 -24.73 -29.24
CA SER A 145 -3.95 -24.97 -29.01
C SER A 145 -3.41 -24.20 -27.79
N ILE A 146 -2.29 -24.69 -27.23
CA ILE A 146 -1.57 -23.98 -26.16
C ILE A 146 -1.18 -22.54 -26.59
N ALA A 147 -0.90 -22.34 -27.90
CA ALA A 147 -0.53 -21.03 -28.42
C ALA A 147 -1.74 -20.06 -28.41
N ASP A 148 -2.90 -20.54 -28.83
CA ASP A 148 -4.15 -19.75 -28.85
C ASP A 148 -4.64 -19.49 -27.41
N ALA A 149 -4.51 -20.47 -26.52
CA ALA A 149 -4.81 -20.30 -25.10
C ALA A 149 -3.90 -19.26 -24.44
N ALA A 150 -2.62 -19.21 -24.81
CA ALA A 150 -1.70 -18.18 -24.34
C ALA A 150 -2.09 -16.78 -24.82
N GLN A 151 -2.52 -16.63 -26.10
CA GLN A 151 -3.03 -15.36 -26.60
C GLN A 151 -4.28 -14.92 -25.85
N ARG A 152 -5.22 -15.84 -25.62
CA ARG A 152 -6.44 -15.58 -24.86
C ARG A 152 -6.17 -15.13 -23.43
N ALA A 153 -5.18 -15.73 -22.77
CA ALA A 153 -4.76 -15.32 -21.43
C ALA A 153 -4.16 -13.89 -21.43
N LEU A 154 -3.42 -13.51 -22.48
CA LEU A 154 -2.93 -12.14 -22.67
C LEU A 154 -4.09 -11.15 -22.87
N ASP A 155 -5.07 -11.52 -23.68
CA ASP A 155 -6.26 -10.69 -23.96
C ASP A 155 -7.15 -10.55 -22.70
N ALA A 156 -7.14 -11.57 -21.83
CA ALA A 156 -7.78 -11.54 -20.52
C ALA A 156 -7.00 -10.73 -19.45
N GLY A 157 -5.87 -10.13 -19.81
CA GLY A 157 -5.07 -9.26 -18.93
C GLY A 157 -4.04 -10.00 -18.07
N CYS A 158 -3.77 -11.28 -18.32
CA CYS A 158 -2.72 -12.00 -17.60
C CYS A 158 -1.33 -11.42 -17.96
N PRO A 159 -0.43 -11.25 -16.96
CA PRO A 159 0.93 -10.77 -17.21
C PRO A 159 1.72 -11.68 -18.16
N ARG A 160 2.44 -11.11 -19.12
CA ARG A 160 3.21 -11.86 -20.12
C ARG A 160 4.17 -12.89 -19.55
N ASN A 161 4.82 -12.57 -18.42
CA ASN A 161 5.75 -13.48 -17.74
C ASN A 161 5.02 -14.69 -17.12
N GLU A 162 3.80 -14.54 -16.65
CA GLU A 162 2.98 -15.62 -16.11
C GLU A 162 2.44 -16.51 -17.24
N VAL A 163 1.94 -15.89 -18.32
CA VAL A 163 1.52 -16.62 -19.52
C VAL A 163 2.68 -17.46 -20.09
N TYR A 164 3.89 -16.91 -20.14
CA TYR A 164 5.05 -17.65 -20.60
C TYR A 164 5.39 -18.85 -19.71
N ARG A 165 5.36 -18.69 -18.37
CA ARG A 165 5.58 -19.78 -17.41
C ARG A 165 4.49 -20.86 -17.52
N ALA A 166 3.23 -20.43 -17.64
CA ALA A 166 2.10 -21.33 -17.81
C ALA A 166 2.22 -22.14 -19.11
N LYS A 167 2.62 -21.49 -20.21
CA LYS A 167 2.87 -22.15 -21.51
C LYS A 167 3.91 -23.24 -21.40
N LEU A 168 5.07 -22.98 -20.79
CA LEU A 168 6.12 -23.99 -20.59
C LEU A 168 5.61 -25.15 -19.77
N LYS A 169 4.92 -24.88 -18.66
CA LYS A 169 4.38 -25.92 -17.79
C LYS A 169 3.35 -26.82 -18.51
N LEU A 170 2.51 -26.25 -19.38
CA LEU A 170 1.56 -27.01 -20.16
C LEU A 170 2.24 -27.83 -21.26
N GLN A 171 3.29 -27.32 -21.90
CA GLN A 171 4.07 -28.09 -22.86
C GLN A 171 4.70 -29.31 -22.22
N ASP A 172 5.36 -29.15 -21.05
CA ASP A 172 5.94 -30.26 -20.31
C ASP A 172 4.86 -31.30 -19.92
N MET A 173 3.67 -30.86 -19.50
CA MET A 173 2.57 -31.77 -19.12
C MET A 173 1.99 -32.57 -20.29
N PHE A 174 2.03 -32.04 -21.50
CA PHE A 174 1.48 -32.74 -22.70
C PHE A 174 2.55 -33.43 -23.53
N GLU A 175 3.87 -33.26 -23.24
CA GLU A 175 4.97 -33.98 -23.89
C GLU A 175 5.34 -35.28 -23.12
N GLU A 176 4.84 -35.49 -21.90
CA GLU A 176 5.05 -36.71 -21.12
C GLU A 176 4.03 -37.87 -21.43
N GLU A 177 3.13 -37.70 -22.39
CA GLU A 177 2.25 -38.74 -22.93
C GLU A 177 2.75 -39.24 -24.31
#